data_7a9d411e29ab374193fe676a7a19b198
#
_entry.id   7a9d411e29ab374193fe676a7a19b198
#
_cell.length_a   1.000
_cell.length_b   1.000
_cell.length_c   1.000
_cell.angle_alpha   90.00
_cell.angle_beta   90.00
_cell.angle_gamma   90.00
#
_symmetry.space_group_name_H-M   'P 1'
#
loop_
_entity.id
_entity.type
_entity.pdbx_description
1 polymer ?
#
loop_
_entity_poly.entity_id
_entity_poly.type
_entity_poly.pdbx_seq_one_letter_code
_entity_poly.pdbx_strand_id
1 'polypeptide(L)'
;QIPPFHKGGLGGIRKKQEGFTLVEILIAIAILAFGLLAVATMQVRAIKTNAIASGISQGLTLGQAKVEELMNLGYSHSDLDDDGGGVSNGTGQDADDDGVDDDGGNFGLDDTTGADGSEANGRYTIYWNIAVDEPVTSSKTIRVIVTWTEKGRNKNIKLDFVKTSLS
;
A
#
# COMPACT_ATOMS: atom_id res chain seq x y z
N GLN A 1 61.33 -77.31 6.49
CA GLN A 1 59.88 -77.46 6.54
C GLN A 1 59.26 -76.03 6.76
N ILE A 2 58.58 -75.54 5.73
CA ILE A 2 57.88 -74.22 5.74
C ILE A 2 56.43 -74.49 6.06
N PRO A 3 55.82 -73.85 7.09
CA PRO A 3 54.40 -74.04 7.40
C PRO A 3 53.48 -73.36 6.35
N PRO A 4 52.29 -73.89 6.07
CA PRO A 4 51.43 -73.31 5.04
C PRO A 4 50.77 -72.03 5.49
N PHE A 5 50.71 -71.04 4.56
CA PHE A 5 50.04 -69.79 4.70
C PHE A 5 48.50 -69.99 4.80
N HIS A 6 47.92 -69.57 5.89
CA HIS A 6 46.47 -69.50 6.04
C HIS A 6 45.95 -68.24 5.31
N LYS A 7 45.20 -68.48 4.24
CA LYS A 7 44.49 -67.44 3.49
C LYS A 7 43.27 -66.99 4.35
N GLY A 8 43.45 -65.91 5.09
CA GLY A 8 42.32 -65.25 5.78
C GLY A 8 41.31 -64.72 4.75
N GLY A 9 40.14 -65.32 4.73
CA GLY A 9 39.06 -64.82 3.90
C GLY A 9 38.54 -63.47 4.40
N LEU A 10 38.68 -62.45 3.56
CA LEU A 10 38.02 -61.18 3.76
C LEU A 10 36.49 -61.41 3.63
N GLY A 11 35.82 -61.54 4.75
CA GLY A 11 34.38 -61.53 4.83
C GLY A 11 33.84 -60.17 4.38
N GLY A 12 33.56 -60.07 3.09
CA GLY A 12 32.87 -58.89 2.55
C GLY A 12 31.52 -58.76 3.20
N ILE A 13 31.33 -57.71 4.00
CA ILE A 13 30.03 -57.28 4.51
C ILE A 13 29.22 -56.84 3.30
N ARG A 14 28.45 -57.76 2.71
CA ARG A 14 27.43 -57.37 1.73
C ARG A 14 26.34 -56.60 2.49
N LYS A 15 26.41 -55.28 2.43
CA LYS A 15 25.27 -54.46 2.81
C LYS A 15 24.10 -54.85 1.92
N LYS A 16 23.08 -55.43 2.52
CA LYS A 16 21.79 -55.70 1.88
C LYS A 16 21.26 -54.35 1.38
N GLN A 17 21.22 -54.16 0.09
CA GLN A 17 20.51 -53.00 -0.50
C GLN A 17 19.03 -53.37 -0.39
N GLU A 18 18.35 -52.84 0.61
CA GLU A 18 16.91 -52.89 0.73
C GLU A 18 16.35 -51.82 -0.21
N GLY A 19 15.61 -52.21 -1.22
CA GLY A 19 14.89 -51.30 -2.11
C GLY A 19 13.68 -50.73 -1.39
N PHE A 20 13.29 -49.49 -1.77
CA PHE A 20 12.08 -48.86 -1.24
C PHE A 20 10.84 -49.67 -1.55
N THR A 21 9.93 -49.74 -0.60
CA THR A 21 8.64 -50.39 -0.81
C THR A 21 7.71 -49.45 -1.60
N LEU A 22 6.78 -50.03 -2.37
CA LEU A 22 5.79 -49.27 -3.13
C LEU A 22 4.94 -48.37 -2.21
N VAL A 23 4.64 -48.82 -1.00
CA VAL A 23 3.90 -48.07 0.02
C VAL A 23 4.71 -46.83 0.49
N GLU A 24 6.02 -46.98 0.68
CA GLU A 24 6.89 -45.85 1.09
C GLU A 24 6.94 -44.76 0.04
N ILE A 25 7.03 -45.13 -1.24
CA ILE A 25 6.97 -44.17 -2.35
C ILE A 25 5.61 -43.47 -2.38
N LEU A 26 4.49 -44.18 -2.17
CA LEU A 26 3.17 -43.55 -2.13
C LEU A 26 3.02 -42.54 -0.99
N ILE A 27 3.52 -42.91 0.20
CA ILE A 27 3.50 -41.98 1.35
C ILE A 27 4.38 -40.76 1.07
N ALA A 28 5.58 -40.96 0.52
CA ALA A 28 6.47 -39.87 0.18
C ALA A 28 5.85 -38.89 -0.83
N ILE A 29 5.19 -39.42 -1.87
CA ILE A 29 4.49 -38.58 -2.87
C ILE A 29 3.30 -37.85 -2.22
N ALA A 30 2.54 -38.48 -1.34
CA ALA A 30 1.44 -37.83 -0.63
C ALA A 30 1.95 -36.64 0.23
N ILE A 31 3.00 -36.84 1.03
CA ILE A 31 3.61 -35.76 1.84
C ILE A 31 4.14 -34.64 0.94
N LEU A 32 4.82 -34.98 -0.15
CA LEU A 32 5.33 -34.02 -1.12
C LEU A 32 4.20 -33.19 -1.73
N ALA A 33 3.09 -33.82 -2.12
CA ALA A 33 1.93 -33.14 -2.69
C ALA A 33 1.33 -32.11 -1.72
N PHE A 34 1.15 -32.47 -0.44
CA PHE A 34 0.69 -31.52 0.58
C PHE A 34 1.68 -30.37 0.79
N GLY A 35 2.99 -30.67 0.81
CA GLY A 35 4.03 -29.64 0.91
C GLY A 35 3.99 -28.65 -0.25
N LEU A 36 3.88 -29.14 -1.49
CA LEU A 36 3.78 -28.31 -2.68
C LEU A 36 2.51 -27.43 -2.68
N LEU A 37 1.37 -27.97 -2.24
CA LEU A 37 0.12 -27.22 -2.12
C LEU A 37 0.26 -26.07 -1.11
N ALA A 38 0.90 -26.31 0.03
CA ALA A 38 1.17 -25.27 1.03
C ALA A 38 2.04 -24.14 0.45
N VAL A 39 3.12 -24.48 -0.25
CA VAL A 39 4.00 -23.50 -0.90
C VAL A 39 3.25 -22.71 -1.97
N ALA A 40 2.44 -23.35 -2.79
CA ALA A 40 1.64 -22.68 -3.82
C ALA A 40 0.68 -21.65 -3.22
N THR A 41 0.03 -21.96 -2.11
CA THR A 41 -0.87 -21.00 -1.43
C THR A 41 -0.10 -19.80 -0.88
N MET A 42 1.10 -19.99 -0.34
CA MET A 42 1.97 -18.92 0.13
C MET A 42 2.41 -17.99 -1.02
N GLN A 43 2.77 -18.56 -2.17
CA GLN A 43 3.16 -17.78 -3.36
C GLN A 43 2.01 -16.88 -3.85
N VAL A 44 0.79 -17.42 -3.93
CA VAL A 44 -0.39 -16.63 -4.32
C VAL A 44 -0.62 -15.47 -3.35
N ARG A 45 -0.48 -15.68 -2.05
CA ARG A 45 -0.61 -14.61 -1.04
C ARG A 45 0.49 -13.57 -1.19
N ALA A 46 1.75 -13.98 -1.39
CA ALA A 46 2.87 -13.07 -1.59
C ALA A 46 2.66 -12.16 -2.81
N ILE A 47 2.23 -12.71 -3.95
CA ILE A 47 1.94 -11.93 -5.16
C ILE A 47 0.81 -10.90 -4.90
N LYS A 48 -0.25 -11.31 -4.20
CA LYS A 48 -1.35 -10.40 -3.85
C LYS A 48 -0.90 -9.25 -2.94
N THR A 49 -0.08 -9.55 -1.94
CA THR A 49 0.45 -8.55 -1.01
C THR A 49 1.39 -7.58 -1.72
N ASN A 50 2.26 -8.07 -2.60
CA ASN A 50 3.15 -7.23 -3.39
C ASN A 50 2.39 -6.29 -4.32
N ALA A 51 1.30 -6.74 -4.94
CA ALA A 51 0.46 -5.89 -5.76
C ALA A 51 -0.17 -4.74 -4.95
N ILE A 52 -0.69 -5.05 -3.75
CA ILE A 52 -1.24 -4.04 -2.83
C ILE A 52 -0.17 -3.05 -2.39
N ALA A 53 1.00 -3.54 -1.97
CA ALA A 53 2.12 -2.69 -1.56
C ALA A 53 2.57 -1.75 -2.68
N SER A 54 2.65 -2.24 -3.92
CA SER A 54 2.98 -1.43 -5.09
C SER A 54 1.93 -0.34 -5.34
N GLY A 55 0.64 -0.66 -5.18
CA GLY A 55 -0.44 0.32 -5.31
C GLY A 55 -0.34 1.44 -4.28
N ILE A 56 -0.09 1.10 -3.03
CA ILE A 56 0.12 2.07 -1.94
C ILE A 56 1.36 2.94 -2.22
N SER A 57 2.48 2.33 -2.61
CA SER A 57 3.72 3.04 -2.88
C SER A 57 3.56 4.06 -4.01
N GLN A 58 2.89 3.68 -5.10
CA GLN A 58 2.61 4.58 -6.22
C GLN A 58 1.66 5.71 -5.80
N GLY A 59 0.58 5.40 -5.07
CA GLY A 59 -0.34 6.40 -4.54
C GLY A 59 0.37 7.41 -3.63
N LEU A 60 1.25 6.93 -2.75
CA LEU A 60 2.04 7.79 -1.86
C LEU A 60 2.97 8.72 -2.66
N THR A 61 3.65 8.19 -3.68
CA THR A 61 4.52 9.01 -4.54
C THR A 61 3.75 10.11 -5.27
N LEU A 62 2.55 9.80 -5.77
CA LEU A 62 1.69 10.79 -6.42
C LEU A 62 1.21 11.84 -5.43
N GLY A 63 0.80 11.43 -4.23
CA GLY A 63 0.40 12.35 -3.17
C GLY A 63 1.54 13.27 -2.75
N GLN A 64 2.75 12.74 -2.57
CA GLN A 64 3.93 13.54 -2.24
C GLN A 64 4.28 14.54 -3.35
N ALA A 65 4.20 14.13 -4.61
CA ALA A 65 4.43 15.03 -5.73
C ALA A 65 3.42 16.19 -5.75
N LYS A 66 2.14 15.93 -5.46
CA LYS A 66 1.12 16.98 -5.36
C LYS A 66 1.37 17.89 -4.15
N VAL A 67 1.76 17.32 -3.00
CA VAL A 67 2.16 18.13 -1.82
C VAL A 67 3.31 19.07 -2.17
N GLU A 68 4.36 18.58 -2.84
CA GLU A 68 5.50 19.41 -3.26
C GLU A 68 5.06 20.52 -4.24
N GLU A 69 4.18 20.21 -5.18
CA GLU A 69 3.61 21.18 -6.10
C GLU A 69 2.87 22.30 -5.35
N LEU A 70 1.93 21.95 -4.47
CA LEU A 70 1.15 22.90 -3.68
C LEU A 70 2.02 23.69 -2.70
N MET A 71 3.05 23.08 -2.13
CA MET A 71 4.00 23.77 -1.27
C MET A 71 4.82 24.84 -2.01
N ASN A 72 5.10 24.63 -3.30
CA ASN A 72 5.85 25.58 -4.12
C ASN A 72 5.01 26.78 -4.62
N LEU A 73 3.69 26.71 -4.53
CA LEU A 73 2.82 27.83 -4.88
C LEU A 73 2.95 28.97 -3.86
N GLY A 74 2.66 30.20 -4.27
CA GLY A 74 2.53 31.32 -3.32
C GLY A 74 1.34 31.12 -2.37
N TYR A 75 1.40 31.67 -1.16
CA TYR A 75 0.31 31.53 -0.16
C TYR A 75 -1.07 31.97 -0.68
N SER A 76 -1.11 32.99 -1.55
CA SER A 76 -2.34 33.54 -2.14
C SER A 76 -2.61 33.00 -3.56
N HIS A 77 -2.11 31.81 -3.90
CA HIS A 77 -2.40 31.19 -5.19
C HIS A 77 -3.83 30.62 -5.20
N SER A 78 -4.52 30.71 -6.32
CA SER A 78 -5.92 30.23 -6.44
C SER A 78 -6.10 28.74 -6.12
N ASP A 79 -5.12 27.90 -6.43
CA ASP A 79 -5.18 26.46 -6.09
C ASP A 79 -5.01 26.18 -4.59
N LEU A 80 -4.80 27.24 -3.80
CA LEU A 80 -4.72 27.21 -2.34
C LEU A 80 -5.85 28.01 -1.71
N ASP A 81 -6.86 28.36 -2.45
CA ASP A 81 -8.08 28.94 -1.90
C ASP A 81 -9.05 27.82 -1.56
N ASP A 82 -9.80 27.98 -0.49
CA ASP A 82 -10.88 27.15 -0.06
C ASP A 82 -12.12 27.59 -0.87
N ASP A 83 -12.27 27.00 -2.05
CA ASP A 83 -13.34 27.36 -2.98
C ASP A 83 -14.03 26.10 -3.59
N GLY A 84 -14.07 25.00 -2.83
CA GLY A 84 -14.59 23.69 -3.14
C GLY A 84 -15.90 23.61 -3.94
N GLY A 85 -15.87 24.18 -5.17
CA GLY A 85 -17.01 24.14 -6.11
C GLY A 85 -18.17 25.04 -5.77
N GLY A 86 -18.11 25.76 -4.69
CA GLY A 86 -19.14 26.69 -4.19
C GLY A 86 -18.51 27.94 -3.60
N VAL A 87 -19.27 28.83 -3.11
CA VAL A 87 -18.84 30.14 -2.62
C VAL A 87 -18.00 29.96 -1.36
N SER A 88 -16.69 30.19 -1.45
CA SER A 88 -15.82 30.30 -0.27
C SER A 88 -16.46 31.18 0.79
N ASN A 89 -16.93 30.61 1.88
CA ASN A 89 -17.46 31.40 2.99
C ASN A 89 -16.38 31.78 4.01
N GLY A 90 -15.13 31.40 3.75
CA GLY A 90 -13.97 31.83 4.53
C GLY A 90 -13.89 31.25 5.95
N THR A 91 -14.73 30.30 6.30
CA THR A 91 -14.77 29.74 7.66
C THR A 91 -14.38 28.27 7.73
N GLY A 92 -14.10 27.62 6.60
CA GLY A 92 -13.68 26.21 6.57
C GLY A 92 -14.65 25.21 7.17
N GLN A 93 -15.92 25.59 7.35
CA GLN A 93 -16.94 24.75 8.00
C GLN A 93 -17.86 24.02 7.02
N ASP A 94 -17.85 24.46 5.77
CA ASP A 94 -18.68 23.94 4.68
C ASP A 94 -17.86 24.01 3.40
N ALA A 95 -16.99 23.02 3.20
CA ALA A 95 -16.00 23.06 2.14
C ALA A 95 -16.57 22.74 0.76
N ASP A 96 -17.72 22.09 0.71
CA ASP A 96 -18.41 21.82 -0.55
C ASP A 96 -19.59 22.77 -0.81
N ASP A 97 -19.77 23.78 0.07
CA ASP A 97 -20.82 24.84 0.01
C ASP A 97 -22.24 24.26 -0.19
N ASP A 98 -22.48 23.06 0.31
CA ASP A 98 -23.83 22.48 0.30
C ASP A 98 -24.68 22.96 1.48
N GLY A 99 -24.12 23.77 2.37
CA GLY A 99 -24.76 24.34 3.55
C GLY A 99 -24.80 23.39 4.73
N VAL A 100 -24.06 22.29 4.70
CA VAL A 100 -23.97 21.30 5.76
C VAL A 100 -22.53 21.26 6.28
N ASP A 101 -22.34 21.36 7.60
CA ASP A 101 -21.06 21.07 8.24
C ASP A 101 -20.83 19.55 8.20
N ASP A 102 -20.20 19.08 7.14
CA ASP A 102 -20.14 17.67 6.78
C ASP A 102 -19.46 16.80 7.80
N ASP A 103 -18.57 17.35 8.61
CA ASP A 103 -17.66 16.53 9.37
C ASP A 103 -17.40 16.94 10.81
N GLY A 104 -18.23 17.78 11.37
CA GLY A 104 -18.11 18.08 12.79
C GLY A 104 -16.74 18.60 13.20
N GLY A 105 -16.11 19.47 12.37
CA GLY A 105 -14.88 20.17 12.70
C GLY A 105 -13.62 19.71 11.97
N ASN A 106 -13.74 19.04 10.83
CA ASN A 106 -12.57 18.75 9.97
C ASN A 106 -12.41 19.74 8.80
N PHE A 107 -13.31 20.70 8.67
CA PHE A 107 -13.23 21.80 7.69
C PHE A 107 -13.23 21.32 6.23
N GLY A 108 -14.01 20.27 5.88
CA GLY A 108 -14.09 19.71 4.54
C GLY A 108 -12.84 19.00 4.05
N LEU A 109 -11.82 18.87 4.90
CA LEU A 109 -10.53 18.28 4.50
C LEU A 109 -10.62 16.84 4.01
N ASP A 110 -11.72 16.12 4.29
CA ASP A 110 -11.90 14.71 3.90
C ASP A 110 -12.69 14.51 2.61
N ASP A 111 -13.12 15.59 1.97
CA ASP A 111 -14.00 15.54 0.83
C ASP A 111 -13.32 15.05 -0.45
N THR A 112 -14.07 14.25 -1.20
CA THR A 112 -13.72 13.80 -2.54
C THR A 112 -14.80 14.21 -3.56
N THR A 113 -15.92 14.68 -3.06
CA THR A 113 -17.00 15.33 -3.81
C THR A 113 -17.02 16.78 -3.35
N GLY A 114 -16.83 17.72 -4.25
CA GLY A 114 -16.68 19.14 -3.88
C GLY A 114 -15.27 19.51 -3.34
N ALA A 115 -14.26 18.67 -3.50
CA ALA A 115 -12.89 18.99 -3.14
C ALA A 115 -12.41 20.28 -3.85
N ASP A 116 -11.59 21.10 -3.18
CA ASP A 116 -11.03 22.35 -3.74
C ASP A 116 -10.26 22.15 -5.03
N GLY A 117 -9.75 20.94 -5.21
CA GLY A 117 -9.19 20.56 -6.49
C GLY A 117 -9.06 19.06 -6.66
N SER A 118 -8.99 18.65 -7.93
CA SER A 118 -8.82 17.24 -8.27
C SER A 118 -8.04 17.05 -9.56
N GLU A 119 -7.29 15.97 -9.62
CA GLU A 119 -6.51 15.56 -10.79
C GLU A 119 -6.56 14.04 -10.96
N ALA A 120 -6.77 13.57 -12.19
CA ALA A 120 -6.72 12.15 -12.53
C ALA A 120 -5.34 11.77 -13.07
N ASN A 121 -4.72 10.73 -12.52
CA ASN A 121 -3.45 10.18 -12.97
C ASN A 121 -3.53 8.66 -13.09
N GLY A 122 -3.82 8.19 -14.30
CA GLY A 122 -4.01 6.77 -14.59
C GLY A 122 -5.20 6.17 -13.83
N ARG A 123 -4.93 5.25 -12.91
CA ARG A 123 -5.96 4.64 -12.05
C ARG A 123 -6.20 5.40 -10.74
N TYR A 124 -5.40 6.42 -10.46
CA TYR A 124 -5.48 7.22 -9.25
C TYR A 124 -6.23 8.51 -9.54
N THR A 125 -7.00 8.97 -8.54
CA THR A 125 -7.54 10.33 -8.50
C THR A 125 -6.96 10.99 -7.26
N ILE A 126 -6.42 12.17 -7.43
CA ILE A 126 -5.80 12.98 -6.41
C ILE A 126 -6.75 14.13 -6.14
N TYR A 127 -7.16 14.30 -4.90
CA TYR A 127 -7.96 15.43 -4.43
C TYR A 127 -7.12 16.24 -3.45
N TRP A 128 -7.37 17.52 -3.34
CA TRP A 128 -6.82 18.34 -2.27
C TRP A 128 -7.87 19.27 -1.73
N ASN A 129 -7.85 19.47 -0.43
CA ASN A 129 -8.76 20.32 0.32
C ASN A 129 -7.96 21.24 1.23
N ILE A 130 -8.46 22.45 1.45
CA ILE A 130 -7.76 23.54 2.09
C ILE A 130 -8.64 24.12 3.20
N ALA A 131 -8.11 24.15 4.42
CA ALA A 131 -8.72 24.87 5.52
C ALA A 131 -7.92 26.15 5.80
N VAL A 132 -8.52 27.29 5.61
CA VAL A 132 -7.90 28.61 5.80
C VAL A 132 -7.95 29.00 7.27
N ASP A 133 -6.86 29.67 7.75
CA ASP A 133 -6.68 30.09 9.15
C ASP A 133 -6.67 28.93 10.17
N GLU A 134 -6.37 27.71 9.69
CA GLU A 134 -6.22 26.51 10.50
C GLU A 134 -4.79 25.94 10.39
N PRO A 135 -4.13 25.47 11.48
CA PRO A 135 -4.58 25.49 12.88
C PRO A 135 -4.39 26.86 13.57
N VAL A 136 -3.84 27.85 12.89
CA VAL A 136 -3.62 29.20 13.42
C VAL A 136 -3.87 30.22 12.32
N THR A 137 -4.24 31.44 12.71
CA THR A 137 -4.43 32.56 11.79
C THR A 137 -3.22 32.77 10.90
N SER A 138 -3.44 33.03 9.60
CA SER A 138 -2.42 33.14 8.56
C SER A 138 -1.68 31.85 8.24
N SER A 139 -2.33 30.71 8.51
CA SER A 139 -1.93 29.40 8.01
C SER A 139 -3.03 28.77 7.17
N LYS A 140 -2.65 27.79 6.36
CA LYS A 140 -3.56 26.96 5.59
C LYS A 140 -3.21 25.50 5.87
N THR A 141 -4.17 24.71 6.35
CA THR A 141 -4.03 23.25 6.40
C THR A 141 -4.49 22.69 5.07
N ILE A 142 -3.66 21.90 4.45
CA ILE A 142 -3.92 21.30 3.15
C ILE A 142 -3.86 19.80 3.30
N ARG A 143 -4.93 19.12 2.89
CA ARG A 143 -5.01 17.67 2.84
C ARG A 143 -5.04 17.19 1.41
N VAL A 144 -4.09 16.34 1.04
CA VAL A 144 -4.07 15.65 -0.24
C VAL A 144 -4.57 14.23 -0.03
N ILE A 145 -5.60 13.85 -0.78
CA ILE A 145 -6.22 12.53 -0.75
C ILE A 145 -5.97 11.85 -2.09
N VAL A 146 -5.32 10.70 -2.09
CA VAL A 146 -5.13 9.90 -3.29
C VAL A 146 -6.00 8.67 -3.20
N THR A 147 -6.91 8.51 -4.13
CA THR A 147 -7.86 7.40 -4.19
C THR A 147 -7.58 6.49 -5.39
N TRP A 148 -7.84 5.20 -5.25
CA TRP A 148 -7.84 4.24 -6.35
C TRP A 148 -8.71 3.03 -6.02
N THR A 149 -9.09 2.30 -7.07
CA THR A 149 -9.82 1.04 -6.88
C THR A 149 -8.86 -0.14 -7.10
N GLU A 150 -8.83 -1.04 -6.14
CA GLU A 150 -8.08 -2.29 -6.24
C GLU A 150 -8.97 -3.49 -5.95
N LYS A 151 -9.13 -4.37 -6.93
CA LYS A 151 -10.00 -5.57 -6.84
C LYS A 151 -11.42 -5.25 -6.37
N GLY A 152 -12.01 -4.17 -6.89
CA GLY A 152 -13.35 -3.73 -6.55
C GLY A 152 -13.49 -3.10 -5.16
N ARG A 153 -12.37 -2.76 -4.50
CA ARG A 153 -12.35 -2.04 -3.23
C ARG A 153 -11.69 -0.69 -3.40
N ASN A 154 -12.35 0.35 -2.93
CA ASN A 154 -11.76 1.68 -2.88
C ASN A 154 -10.67 1.72 -1.81
N LYS A 155 -9.57 2.35 -2.15
CA LYS A 155 -8.41 2.61 -1.31
C LYS A 155 -8.11 4.10 -1.34
N ASN A 156 -7.62 4.63 -0.23
CA ASN A 156 -7.14 5.99 -0.16
C ASN A 156 -5.87 6.10 0.70
N ILE A 157 -5.16 7.19 0.49
CA ILE A 157 -4.06 7.68 1.32
C ILE A 157 -4.32 9.16 1.53
N LYS A 158 -4.10 9.64 2.75
CA LYS A 158 -4.24 11.05 3.12
C LYS A 158 -2.89 11.58 3.56
N LEU A 159 -2.55 12.78 3.12
CA LEU A 159 -1.33 13.51 3.47
C LEU A 159 -1.71 14.92 3.89
N ASP A 160 -1.37 15.28 5.12
CA ASP A 160 -1.66 16.60 5.68
C ASP A 160 -0.37 17.41 5.79
N PHE A 161 -0.46 18.69 5.47
CA PHE A 161 0.62 19.65 5.71
C PHE A 161 0.04 21.04 5.99
N VAL A 162 0.87 21.87 6.61
CA VAL A 162 0.50 23.24 6.96
C VAL A 162 1.42 24.21 6.24
N LYS A 163 0.82 25.20 5.57
CA LYS A 163 1.51 26.29 4.90
C LYS A 163 1.23 27.59 5.64
N THR A 164 2.27 28.32 5.99
CA THR A 164 2.14 29.61 6.66
C THR A 164 2.47 30.76 5.71
N SER A 165 1.78 31.89 5.88
CA SER A 165 2.17 33.12 5.25
C SER A 165 3.49 33.60 5.86
N LEU A 166 4.55 33.68 5.04
CA LEU A 166 5.78 34.34 5.44
C LEU A 166 5.56 35.86 5.26
N SER A 167 5.40 36.55 6.35
CA SER A 167 5.32 38.02 6.39
C SER A 167 6.67 38.65 6.15
#